data_405e60c5f25cada889d13aeafd268f1d
#
_entry.id   405e60c5f25cada889d13aeafd268f1d
#
_cell.length_a   1.000
_cell.length_b   1.000
_cell.length_c   1.000
_cell.angle_alpha   90.00
_cell.angle_beta   90.00
_cell.angle_gamma   90.00
#
_symmetry.space_group_name_H-M   'P 1'
#
loop_
_entity.id
_entity.type
_entity.pdbx_description
1 polymer ?
#
loop_
_entity_poly.entity_id
_entity_poly.type
_entity_poly.pdbx_seq_one_letter_code
_entity_poly.pdbx_strand_id
1 'polypeptide(L)'
;MAYSGAPTIEMPALGRPLRLGMLYDCRSDTLIPGITLWGIEALKKDVETMPKHNTEFQIIASDTIEDKASALRLSSSLKASLLGRLVEVGGSAAFLNDTKKSKYHARVALHYSVTNRFEHLTMSQLGTENVSYPAVFDQGTATHVVTAVLYGAQAFFVFDREVSSSESMREIEGKMKLMIEKIPKVSGGAEVSGEKGNKEEERKENFSCKFYGDFALENNPVTYQDAMGVYSTLPKRLGVAGENAVPVRVWLYPLSKLDSRAAQLVREISAVLVYDAQSALEHLTECDVRCNDMVKDRTATTFPEIQRKIQQFRDLCKQHRQTFQKELARTLPSIRGGGAEEGALVEILTNKEQSPFGTQRLNEFLEKKQEEMDFVNSYLAELGEVEVVSSRSERQCIVLSPRHDFIVSLSLTSLHNEESYLSELNLSLRRQFMKKTHDPALASSACETPKSKQWFEDEEIRRKARQAVKSFSGFARVNKSNGKTRFIVASVPDKDNPGTAIYLYEDGELISTNFEPPSKPRPPLMDGIRHDRVQLTFNPAAYGRAAISGYRAEYRIVGQENWTAVTVNNKQETFTVTGLRANTEYQF
;
A
#
# COMPACT_ATOMS: atom_id res chain seq x y z
N MET A 1 8.69 -26.20 38.99
CA MET A 1 7.85 -25.64 40.10
C MET A 1 6.45 -25.52 39.53
N ALA A 2 5.49 -26.25 40.08
CA ALA A 2 4.10 -26.20 39.65
C ALA A 2 3.54 -24.80 39.96
N TYR A 3 3.01 -24.10 38.97
CA TYR A 3 2.29 -22.84 39.14
C TYR A 3 1.01 -23.13 39.96
N SER A 4 1.09 -23.06 41.28
CA SER A 4 -0.08 -23.16 42.15
C SER A 4 -0.82 -21.82 42.05
N GLY A 5 -1.86 -21.79 41.22
CA GLY A 5 -2.82 -20.70 41.17
C GLY A 5 -2.71 -19.81 39.93
N ALA A 6 -3.10 -20.35 38.77
CA ALA A 6 -3.29 -19.53 37.56
C ALA A 6 -4.16 -18.29 37.93
N PRO A 7 -3.74 -17.06 37.63
CA PRO A 7 -4.50 -15.86 37.98
C PRO A 7 -5.78 -15.76 37.17
N THR A 8 -6.77 -15.04 37.71
CA THR A 8 -7.91 -14.61 36.91
C THR A 8 -7.43 -13.68 35.80
N ILE A 9 -7.86 -13.91 34.55
CA ILE A 9 -7.47 -13.13 33.40
C ILE A 9 -8.51 -12.04 33.14
N GLU A 10 -8.09 -10.80 33.15
CA GLU A 10 -8.90 -9.67 32.72
C GLU A 10 -8.61 -9.36 31.25
N MET A 11 -9.68 -9.27 30.42
CA MET A 11 -9.51 -8.98 29.00
C MET A 11 -10.67 -8.18 28.40
N PRO A 12 -10.45 -7.39 27.32
CA PRO A 12 -11.52 -6.72 26.58
C PRO A 12 -12.39 -7.74 25.83
N ALA A 13 -13.69 -7.45 25.77
CA ALA A 13 -14.66 -8.33 25.10
C ALA A 13 -14.55 -8.29 23.57
N LEU A 14 -14.12 -7.17 22.99
CA LEU A 14 -13.90 -6.95 21.56
C LEU A 14 -15.14 -7.21 20.68
N GLY A 15 -16.31 -6.80 21.16
CA GLY A 15 -17.58 -7.01 20.47
C GLY A 15 -18.13 -8.43 20.56
N ARG A 16 -17.50 -9.33 21.32
CA ARG A 16 -17.97 -10.71 21.53
C ARG A 16 -19.07 -10.72 22.60
N PRO A 17 -20.11 -11.55 22.43
CA PRO A 17 -21.27 -11.60 23.33
C PRO A 17 -20.99 -12.41 24.60
N LEU A 18 -19.93 -12.04 25.34
CA LEU A 18 -19.52 -12.71 26.57
C LEU A 18 -20.48 -12.41 27.71
N ARG A 19 -20.95 -13.47 28.43
CA ARG A 19 -21.87 -13.38 29.57
C ARG A 19 -21.37 -14.22 30.73
N LEU A 20 -21.85 -13.92 31.93
CA LEU A 20 -21.55 -14.70 33.13
C LEU A 20 -21.86 -16.18 32.94
N GLY A 21 -20.96 -17.03 33.44
CA GLY A 21 -21.06 -18.49 33.36
C GLY A 21 -20.64 -19.11 32.02
N MET A 22 -20.40 -18.31 30.97
CA MET A 22 -19.94 -18.83 29.69
C MET A 22 -18.52 -19.38 29.78
N LEU A 23 -18.28 -20.46 29.05
CA LEU A 23 -16.99 -21.14 28.96
C LEU A 23 -16.09 -20.51 27.88
N TYR A 24 -14.79 -20.49 28.17
CA TYR A 24 -13.79 -19.88 27.32
C TYR A 24 -12.51 -20.73 27.26
N ASP A 25 -11.96 -20.91 26.06
CA ASP A 25 -10.67 -21.53 25.89
C ASP A 25 -9.58 -20.48 25.61
N CYS A 26 -8.76 -20.17 26.60
CA CYS A 26 -7.66 -19.21 26.48
C CYS A 26 -6.50 -19.69 25.60
N ARG A 27 -6.44 -20.97 25.21
CA ARG A 27 -5.40 -21.48 24.30
C ARG A 27 -5.65 -20.94 22.88
N SER A 28 -6.90 -20.98 22.44
CA SER A 28 -7.34 -20.53 21.12
C SER A 28 -8.09 -19.18 21.15
N ASP A 29 -8.28 -18.59 22.33
CA ASP A 29 -9.13 -17.40 22.57
C ASP A 29 -10.55 -17.54 22.01
N THR A 30 -11.13 -18.73 22.18
CA THR A 30 -12.45 -19.09 21.64
C THR A 30 -13.51 -19.12 22.74
N LEU A 31 -14.62 -18.43 22.48
CA LEU A 31 -15.85 -18.54 23.28
C LEU A 31 -16.54 -19.87 22.93
N ILE A 32 -17.00 -20.62 23.93
CA ILE A 32 -17.82 -21.82 23.73
C ILE A 32 -19.29 -21.39 23.79
N PRO A 33 -19.98 -21.25 22.66
CA PRO A 33 -21.33 -20.73 22.63
C PRO A 33 -22.36 -21.76 23.13
N GLY A 34 -23.42 -21.27 23.74
CA GLY A 34 -24.59 -22.08 24.11
C GLY A 34 -24.42 -22.94 25.36
N ILE A 35 -23.23 -22.94 25.98
CA ILE A 35 -22.97 -23.73 27.20
C ILE A 35 -22.52 -22.80 28.31
N THR A 36 -23.14 -22.89 29.48
CA THR A 36 -22.71 -22.24 30.71
C THR A 36 -22.32 -23.28 31.75
N LEU A 37 -21.34 -22.96 32.57
CA LEU A 37 -20.88 -23.88 33.64
C LEU A 37 -21.96 -24.12 34.66
N TRP A 38 -22.77 -23.11 35.00
CA TRP A 38 -23.87 -23.16 35.94
C TRP A 38 -25.21 -22.92 35.22
N GLY A 39 -26.29 -23.48 35.81
CA GLY A 39 -27.62 -23.31 35.26
C GLY A 39 -28.10 -21.84 35.33
N ILE A 40 -28.95 -21.45 34.41
CA ILE A 40 -29.42 -20.06 34.25
C ILE A 40 -30.09 -19.52 35.52
N GLU A 41 -30.86 -20.35 36.21
CA GLU A 41 -31.55 -19.95 37.44
C GLU A 41 -30.58 -19.75 38.62
N ALA A 42 -29.50 -20.55 38.69
CA ALA A 42 -28.44 -20.36 39.66
C ALA A 42 -27.69 -19.05 39.37
N LEU A 43 -27.30 -18.80 38.10
CA LEU A 43 -26.65 -17.56 37.71
C LEU A 43 -27.46 -16.32 38.07
N LYS A 44 -28.79 -16.32 37.84
CA LYS A 44 -29.66 -15.18 38.19
C LYS A 44 -29.71 -14.86 39.68
N LYS A 45 -29.61 -15.87 40.54
CA LYS A 45 -29.65 -15.70 42.02
C LYS A 45 -28.35 -15.15 42.58
N ASP A 46 -27.22 -15.47 41.94
CA ASP A 46 -25.88 -15.22 42.48
C ASP A 46 -25.12 -14.12 41.74
N VAL A 47 -25.83 -13.31 40.97
CA VAL A 47 -25.26 -12.12 40.33
C VAL A 47 -25.42 -10.90 41.20
N GLU A 48 -24.34 -10.24 41.49
CA GLU A 48 -24.32 -8.90 42.08
C GLU A 48 -24.02 -7.87 40.98
N THR A 49 -24.83 -6.82 40.94
CA THR A 49 -24.70 -5.72 39.97
C THR A 49 -24.35 -4.44 40.72
N MET A 50 -23.24 -3.82 40.33
CA MET A 50 -22.78 -2.55 40.89
C MET A 50 -22.71 -1.48 39.80
N PRO A 51 -23.16 -0.23 40.09
CA PRO A 51 -22.92 0.89 39.17
C PRO A 51 -21.40 1.12 38.97
N LYS A 52 -20.97 1.29 37.73
CA LYS A 52 -19.58 1.58 37.39
C LYS A 52 -19.52 2.59 36.24
N HIS A 53 -19.88 3.85 36.55
CA HIS A 53 -19.90 4.90 35.56
C HIS A 53 -18.50 5.48 35.36
N ASN A 54 -18.04 5.49 34.12
CA ASN A 54 -16.84 6.19 33.68
C ASN A 54 -17.00 6.62 32.23
N THR A 55 -16.48 7.78 31.88
CA THR A 55 -16.45 8.27 30.49
C THR A 55 -15.06 8.80 30.21
N GLU A 56 -14.46 8.27 29.16
CA GLU A 56 -13.12 8.64 28.71
C GLU A 56 -13.12 8.94 27.23
N PHE A 57 -12.22 9.81 26.79
CA PHE A 57 -11.90 9.97 25.38
C PHE A 57 -10.40 10.06 25.20
N GLN A 58 -9.93 9.57 24.05
CA GLN A 58 -8.53 9.57 23.69
C GLN A 58 -8.37 9.87 22.19
N ILE A 59 -7.34 10.62 21.84
CA ILE A 59 -6.98 10.86 20.43
C ILE A 59 -5.81 9.97 20.07
N ILE A 60 -5.95 9.26 18.95
CA ILE A 60 -4.97 8.33 18.41
C ILE A 60 -4.51 8.90 17.07
N ALA A 61 -3.27 9.38 17.01
CA ALA A 61 -2.69 9.98 15.80
C ALA A 61 -1.83 9.00 14.98
N SER A 62 -1.76 7.74 15.41
CA SER A 62 -0.98 6.69 14.76
C SER A 62 -1.90 5.57 14.27
N ASP A 63 -1.48 4.89 13.18
CA ASP A 63 -2.21 3.76 12.60
C ASP A 63 -1.53 2.39 12.87
N THR A 64 -0.58 2.34 13.82
CA THR A 64 0.12 1.12 14.20
C THR A 64 -0.80 0.15 14.95
N ILE A 65 -0.52 -1.15 14.83
CA ILE A 65 -1.23 -2.18 15.62
C ILE A 65 -1.00 -1.93 17.11
N GLU A 66 0.18 -1.46 17.51
CA GLU A 66 0.53 -1.18 18.90
C GLU A 66 -0.39 -0.12 19.52
N ASP A 67 -0.56 1.03 18.86
CA ASP A 67 -1.38 2.12 19.39
C ASP A 67 -2.86 1.75 19.45
N LYS A 68 -3.35 1.02 18.44
CA LYS A 68 -4.73 0.49 18.43
C LYS A 68 -4.95 -0.54 19.53
N ALA A 69 -3.98 -1.45 19.72
CA ALA A 69 -4.03 -2.45 20.80
C ALA A 69 -3.98 -1.80 22.18
N SER A 70 -3.15 -0.77 22.33
CA SER A 70 -3.03 0.02 23.57
C SER A 70 -4.35 0.75 23.89
N ALA A 71 -5.00 1.38 22.91
CA ALA A 71 -6.28 2.05 23.08
C ALA A 71 -7.39 1.12 23.60
N LEU A 72 -7.38 -0.14 23.17
CA LEU A 72 -8.29 -1.18 23.62
C LEU A 72 -7.76 -1.98 24.83
N ARG A 73 -6.58 -1.62 25.35
CA ARG A 73 -5.90 -2.26 26.49
C ARG A 73 -5.74 -3.78 26.30
N LEU A 74 -5.23 -4.19 25.13
CA LEU A 74 -4.97 -5.60 24.83
C LEU A 74 -3.73 -6.10 25.57
N SER A 75 -3.81 -7.31 26.13
CA SER A 75 -2.62 -8.04 26.58
C SER A 75 -1.80 -8.55 25.39
N SER A 76 -0.50 -8.83 25.61
CA SER A 76 0.36 -9.44 24.59
C SER A 76 -0.20 -10.76 24.08
N SER A 77 -0.77 -11.60 24.96
CA SER A 77 -1.40 -12.87 24.58
C SER A 77 -2.58 -12.67 23.63
N LEU A 78 -3.50 -11.76 23.97
CA LEU A 78 -4.68 -11.47 23.12
C LEU A 78 -4.26 -10.81 21.80
N LYS A 79 -3.21 -9.96 21.81
CA LYS A 79 -2.62 -9.39 20.61
C LYS A 79 -2.11 -10.49 19.68
N ALA A 80 -1.38 -11.50 20.19
CA ALA A 80 -0.94 -12.64 19.40
C ALA A 80 -2.10 -13.36 18.71
N SER A 81 -3.21 -13.56 19.41
CA SER A 81 -4.41 -14.19 18.85
C SER A 81 -5.07 -13.35 17.75
N LEU A 82 -5.07 -12.04 17.88
CA LEU A 82 -5.53 -11.13 16.82
C LEU A 82 -4.63 -11.20 15.59
N LEU A 83 -3.30 -11.20 15.77
CA LEU A 83 -2.34 -11.33 14.67
C LEU A 83 -2.55 -12.65 13.91
N GLY A 84 -2.82 -13.76 14.61
CA GLY A 84 -3.17 -15.05 14.05
C GLY A 84 -4.61 -15.18 13.55
N ARG A 85 -5.46 -14.14 13.72
CA ARG A 85 -6.90 -14.21 13.41
C ARG A 85 -7.66 -15.32 14.16
N LEU A 86 -7.24 -15.63 15.38
CA LEU A 86 -7.95 -16.55 16.26
C LEU A 86 -9.18 -15.89 16.89
N VAL A 87 -9.18 -14.56 17.00
CA VAL A 87 -10.27 -13.77 17.59
C VAL A 87 -10.97 -12.98 16.51
N GLU A 88 -12.27 -13.15 16.40
CA GLU A 88 -13.13 -12.27 15.64
C GLU A 88 -13.45 -11.02 16.46
N VAL A 89 -13.34 -9.87 15.81
CA VAL A 89 -13.62 -8.56 16.42
C VAL A 89 -14.88 -7.97 15.79
N GLY A 90 -15.72 -7.35 16.60
CA GLY A 90 -16.95 -6.70 16.16
C GLY A 90 -17.16 -5.34 16.84
N GLY A 91 -18.22 -4.63 16.45
CA GLY A 91 -18.55 -3.34 17.04
C GLY A 91 -17.39 -2.34 16.94
N SER A 92 -17.08 -1.69 18.06
CA SER A 92 -15.97 -0.73 18.15
C SER A 92 -14.60 -1.36 17.87
N ALA A 93 -14.39 -2.63 18.23
CA ALA A 93 -13.13 -3.32 18.05
C ALA A 93 -12.79 -3.62 16.58
N ALA A 94 -13.75 -3.51 15.65
CA ALA A 94 -13.50 -3.61 14.21
C ALA A 94 -12.49 -2.54 13.70
N PHE A 95 -12.29 -1.47 14.47
CA PHE A 95 -11.22 -0.48 14.26
C PHE A 95 -9.81 -1.10 14.16
N LEU A 96 -9.55 -2.22 14.85
CA LEU A 96 -8.26 -2.94 14.77
C LEU A 96 -7.92 -3.41 13.35
N ASN A 97 -8.94 -3.67 12.53
CA ASN A 97 -8.79 -4.14 11.15
C ASN A 97 -8.73 -2.99 10.13
N ASP A 98 -9.04 -1.76 10.53
CA ASP A 98 -8.98 -0.61 9.62
C ASP A 98 -7.54 -0.12 9.50
N THR A 99 -7.03 0.01 8.28
CA THR A 99 -5.68 0.47 7.99
C THR A 99 -5.69 1.54 6.90
N LYS A 100 -4.71 2.44 6.93
CA LYS A 100 -4.48 3.41 5.85
C LYS A 100 -4.32 2.67 4.52
N LYS A 101 -4.81 3.28 3.44
CA LYS A 101 -4.68 2.74 2.08
C LYS A 101 -3.61 3.46 1.25
N SER A 102 -3.09 4.57 1.75
CA SER A 102 -2.08 5.39 1.10
C SER A 102 -1.18 6.05 2.14
N LYS A 103 0.11 6.19 1.82
CA LYS A 103 1.05 6.96 2.63
C LYS A 103 0.76 8.47 2.61
N TYR A 104 0.00 8.93 1.62
CA TYR A 104 -0.42 10.34 1.48
C TYR A 104 -1.71 10.67 2.23
N HIS A 105 -2.23 9.76 3.04
CA HIS A 105 -3.38 10.03 3.91
C HIS A 105 -2.92 10.41 5.32
N ALA A 106 -3.29 11.58 5.77
CA ALA A 106 -3.28 11.95 7.18
C ALA A 106 -4.45 11.27 7.87
N ARG A 107 -4.22 10.66 9.04
CA ARG A 107 -5.23 9.93 9.81
C ARG A 107 -5.13 10.27 11.27
N VAL A 108 -6.28 10.58 11.88
CA VAL A 108 -6.44 10.76 13.33
C VAL A 108 -7.74 10.10 13.75
N ALA A 109 -7.73 9.34 14.83
CA ALA A 109 -8.93 8.73 15.40
C ALA A 109 -9.26 9.32 16.76
N LEU A 110 -10.57 9.49 17.02
CA LEU A 110 -11.12 9.82 18.32
C LEU A 110 -11.76 8.56 18.90
N HIS A 111 -11.24 8.10 20.01
CA HIS A 111 -11.81 7.00 20.81
C HIS A 111 -12.68 7.57 21.92
N TYR A 112 -13.91 7.12 22.00
CA TYR A 112 -14.85 7.37 23.08
C TYR A 112 -15.16 6.06 23.79
N SER A 113 -15.09 6.05 25.11
CA SER A 113 -15.41 4.90 25.94
C SER A 113 -16.30 5.31 27.10
N VAL A 114 -17.36 4.55 27.35
CA VAL A 114 -18.25 4.76 28.47
C VAL A 114 -18.58 3.42 29.13
N THR A 115 -18.52 3.36 30.46
CA THR A 115 -18.98 2.20 31.25
C THR A 115 -20.23 2.56 32.05
N ASN A 116 -21.04 1.56 32.33
CA ASN A 116 -22.32 1.73 33.03
C ASN A 116 -22.40 0.91 34.31
N ARG A 117 -22.23 -0.41 34.25
CA ARG A 117 -22.37 -1.34 35.36
C ARG A 117 -21.34 -2.46 35.31
N PHE A 118 -21.05 -3.00 36.47
CA PHE A 118 -20.23 -4.17 36.67
C PHE A 118 -21.08 -5.28 37.28
N GLU A 119 -21.13 -6.44 36.62
CA GLU A 119 -21.81 -7.63 37.08
C GLU A 119 -20.78 -8.70 37.42
N HIS A 120 -20.92 -9.34 38.59
CA HIS A 120 -20.05 -10.46 38.97
C HIS A 120 -20.82 -11.53 39.71
N LEU A 121 -20.29 -12.76 39.65
CA LEU A 121 -20.83 -13.89 40.42
C LEU A 121 -20.37 -13.80 41.87
N THR A 122 -21.28 -14.06 42.79
CA THR A 122 -20.95 -14.23 44.22
C THR A 122 -20.33 -15.61 44.46
N MET A 123 -19.45 -15.74 45.46
CA MET A 123 -18.68 -16.95 45.74
C MET A 123 -19.50 -18.15 46.19
N SER A 124 -20.79 -17.99 46.50
CA SER A 124 -21.69 -19.02 47.03
C SER A 124 -21.91 -20.22 46.08
N GLN A 125 -21.65 -20.03 44.77
CA GLN A 125 -21.89 -21.06 43.74
C GLN A 125 -20.62 -21.74 43.20
N LEU A 126 -19.43 -21.38 43.67
CA LEU A 126 -18.15 -21.91 43.13
C LEU A 126 -17.83 -23.35 43.60
N GLY A 127 -18.76 -24.04 44.27
CA GLY A 127 -18.62 -25.46 44.58
C GLY A 127 -18.82 -26.35 43.34
N THR A 128 -18.04 -27.41 43.23
CA THR A 128 -18.12 -28.37 42.11
C THR A 128 -19.47 -29.09 42.08
N GLU A 129 -20.16 -29.22 43.21
CA GLU A 129 -21.49 -29.80 43.34
C GLU A 129 -22.59 -28.99 42.66
N ASN A 130 -22.37 -27.71 42.43
CA ASN A 130 -23.33 -26.81 41.79
C ASN A 130 -23.13 -26.68 40.25
N VAL A 131 -22.12 -27.35 39.69
CA VAL A 131 -21.82 -27.30 38.27
C VAL A 131 -22.85 -28.05 37.46
N SER A 132 -23.52 -27.38 36.53
CA SER A 132 -24.53 -27.99 35.64
C SER A 132 -23.91 -28.72 34.45
N TYR A 133 -22.65 -28.41 34.07
CA TYR A 133 -21.93 -29.04 32.97
C TYR A 133 -20.56 -29.59 33.41
N PRO A 134 -20.52 -30.64 34.24
CA PRO A 134 -19.28 -31.18 34.78
C PRO A 134 -18.40 -31.84 33.72
N ALA A 135 -18.95 -32.27 32.58
CA ALA A 135 -18.20 -32.90 31.50
C ALA A 135 -17.10 -31.99 30.91
N VAL A 136 -17.18 -30.67 31.10
CA VAL A 136 -16.15 -29.71 30.63
C VAL A 136 -14.77 -30.00 31.24
N PHE A 137 -14.72 -30.52 32.48
CA PHE A 137 -13.47 -30.82 33.18
C PHE A 137 -12.70 -32.00 32.53
N ASP A 138 -13.43 -32.99 32.01
CA ASP A 138 -12.85 -34.18 31.39
C ASP A 138 -12.63 -34.00 29.87
N GLN A 139 -13.46 -33.20 29.21
CA GLN A 139 -13.41 -33.01 27.76
C GLN A 139 -12.29 -32.07 27.32
N GLY A 140 -11.76 -31.23 28.20
CA GLY A 140 -10.69 -30.29 27.88
C GLY A 140 -11.05 -29.23 26.84
N THR A 141 -12.33 -28.94 26.65
CA THR A 141 -12.84 -28.01 25.62
C THR A 141 -12.70 -26.54 26.02
N ALA A 142 -12.63 -26.25 27.32
CA ALA A 142 -12.46 -24.91 27.85
C ALA A 142 -11.42 -24.89 28.98
N THR A 143 -10.81 -23.74 29.21
CA THR A 143 -9.82 -23.51 30.27
C THR A 143 -10.33 -22.60 31.35
N HIS A 144 -11.30 -21.73 31.03
CA HIS A 144 -11.79 -20.68 31.91
C HIS A 144 -13.32 -20.55 31.82
N VAL A 145 -13.90 -19.86 32.81
CA VAL A 145 -15.29 -19.44 32.85
C VAL A 145 -15.39 -17.95 33.13
N VAL A 146 -16.36 -17.28 32.54
CA VAL A 146 -16.63 -15.84 32.78
C VAL A 146 -17.30 -15.66 34.12
N THR A 147 -16.64 -14.97 35.06
CA THR A 147 -17.16 -14.72 36.42
C THR A 147 -17.52 -13.26 36.67
N ALA A 148 -17.02 -12.33 35.84
CA ALA A 148 -17.42 -10.93 35.92
C ALA A 148 -17.45 -10.28 34.55
N VAL A 149 -18.30 -9.28 34.37
CA VAL A 149 -18.49 -8.53 33.13
C VAL A 149 -18.67 -7.05 33.48
N LEU A 150 -17.87 -6.20 32.81
CA LEU A 150 -18.07 -4.76 32.79
C LEU A 150 -18.83 -4.39 31.51
N TYR A 151 -19.97 -3.75 31.69
CA TYR A 151 -20.83 -3.30 30.60
C TYR A 151 -20.63 -1.82 30.31
N GLY A 152 -20.68 -1.49 29.04
CA GLY A 152 -20.54 -0.13 28.54
C GLY A 152 -20.70 -0.06 27.04
N ALA A 153 -20.03 0.90 26.39
CA ALA A 153 -19.92 0.99 24.96
C ALA A 153 -18.69 1.80 24.57
N GLN A 154 -18.16 1.54 23.39
CA GLN A 154 -17.03 2.27 22.83
C GLN A 154 -17.34 2.71 21.41
N ALA A 155 -16.67 3.76 20.95
CA ALA A 155 -16.75 4.24 19.58
C ALA A 155 -15.39 4.81 19.12
N PHE A 156 -15.04 4.55 17.88
CA PHE A 156 -13.92 5.16 17.18
C PHE A 156 -14.45 5.94 16.00
N PHE A 157 -14.11 7.23 15.95
CA PHE A 157 -14.30 8.10 14.79
C PHE A 157 -12.94 8.24 14.11
N VAL A 158 -12.79 7.65 12.94
CA VAL A 158 -11.54 7.64 12.18
C VAL A 158 -11.63 8.69 11.08
N PHE A 159 -10.84 9.73 11.21
CA PHE A 159 -10.79 10.83 10.25
C PHE A 159 -9.62 10.64 9.31
N ASP A 160 -9.89 10.66 8.02
CA ASP A 160 -8.90 10.56 6.95
C ASP A 160 -8.94 11.81 6.06
N ARG A 161 -7.76 12.29 5.65
CA ARG A 161 -7.60 13.33 4.63
C ARG A 161 -6.45 12.99 3.70
N GLU A 162 -6.69 13.13 2.40
CA GLU A 162 -5.62 13.06 1.40
C GLU A 162 -4.77 14.33 1.46
N VAL A 163 -3.44 14.15 1.49
CA VAL A 163 -2.45 15.23 1.55
C VAL A 163 -1.80 15.36 0.19
N SER A 164 -1.89 16.55 -0.40
CA SER A 164 -1.28 16.84 -1.69
C SER A 164 0.25 16.97 -1.60
N SER A 165 0.94 16.92 -2.73
CA SER A 165 2.40 17.04 -2.80
C SER A 165 2.94 18.41 -2.32
N SER A 166 2.08 19.43 -2.28
CA SER A 166 2.42 20.79 -1.81
C SER A 166 2.16 21.00 -0.31
N GLU A 167 1.54 20.04 0.38
CA GLU A 167 1.18 20.12 1.79
C GLU A 167 2.12 19.30 2.68
N SER A 168 2.31 19.75 3.92
CA SER A 168 3.07 19.01 4.93
C SER A 168 2.15 18.04 5.69
N MET A 169 2.47 16.74 5.67
CA MET A 169 1.75 15.71 6.42
C MET A 169 1.61 16.07 7.90
N ARG A 170 2.71 16.53 8.53
CA ARG A 170 2.70 16.90 9.96
C ARG A 170 1.79 18.08 10.27
N GLU A 171 1.74 19.07 9.38
CA GLU A 171 0.86 20.24 9.56
C GLU A 171 -0.61 19.84 9.45
N ILE A 172 -0.93 18.98 8.49
CA ILE A 172 -2.29 18.47 8.31
C ILE A 172 -2.72 17.62 9.51
N GLU A 173 -1.88 16.67 9.94
CA GLU A 173 -2.17 15.86 11.13
C GLU A 173 -2.32 16.71 12.39
N GLY A 174 -1.49 17.76 12.55
CA GLY A 174 -1.60 18.72 13.64
C GLY A 174 -2.92 19.49 13.63
N LYS A 175 -3.34 20.00 12.46
CA LYS A 175 -4.65 20.67 12.29
C LYS A 175 -5.81 19.72 12.57
N MET A 176 -5.77 18.50 12.01
CA MET A 176 -6.79 17.48 12.26
C MET A 176 -6.92 17.19 13.76
N LYS A 177 -5.81 16.98 14.45
CA LYS A 177 -5.80 16.74 15.91
C LYS A 177 -6.47 17.89 16.67
N LEU A 178 -6.09 19.14 16.39
CA LEU A 178 -6.68 20.32 17.05
C LEU A 178 -8.18 20.45 16.80
N MET A 179 -8.65 20.11 15.59
CA MET A 179 -10.10 20.14 15.28
C MET A 179 -10.83 19.03 16.02
N ILE A 180 -10.29 17.81 16.03
CA ILE A 180 -10.90 16.65 16.67
C ILE A 180 -10.97 16.83 18.20
N GLU A 181 -9.98 17.48 18.81
CA GLU A 181 -9.99 17.83 20.25
C GLU A 181 -11.15 18.76 20.67
N LYS A 182 -11.75 19.45 19.72
CA LYS A 182 -12.93 20.30 19.98
C LYS A 182 -14.22 19.47 20.13
N ILE A 183 -14.32 18.30 19.49
CA ILE A 183 -15.55 17.46 19.50
C ILE A 183 -16.04 17.15 20.91
N PRO A 184 -15.22 16.60 21.84
CA PRO A 184 -15.66 16.35 23.21
C PRO A 184 -16.01 17.62 24.01
N LYS A 185 -15.36 18.75 23.73
CA LYS A 185 -15.55 20.02 24.45
C LYS A 185 -16.88 20.68 24.11
N VAL A 186 -17.32 20.60 22.86
CA VAL A 186 -18.59 21.18 22.40
C VAL A 186 -19.80 20.41 22.94
N SER A 187 -19.69 19.08 23.08
CA SER A 187 -20.81 18.25 23.57
C SER A 187 -21.09 18.40 25.06
N GLY A 188 -20.19 19.03 25.85
CA GLY A 188 -20.36 19.27 27.29
C GLY A 188 -21.29 20.43 27.65
N GLY A 189 -22.06 21.01 26.71
CA GLY A 189 -23.06 22.04 27.00
C GLY A 189 -22.47 23.45 27.25
N ALA A 190 -21.19 23.67 27.08
CA ALA A 190 -20.62 25.00 27.03
C ALA A 190 -20.89 25.60 25.63
N GLU A 191 -21.85 26.48 25.50
CA GLU A 191 -21.94 27.35 24.34
C GLU A 191 -20.63 28.08 24.20
N VAL A 192 -19.84 27.73 23.19
CA VAL A 192 -18.69 28.54 22.79
C VAL A 192 -19.25 29.78 22.12
N SER A 193 -19.64 30.74 22.97
CA SER A 193 -19.95 32.08 22.54
C SER A 193 -18.64 32.72 22.07
N GLY A 194 -18.47 32.89 20.78
CA GLY A 194 -17.55 33.88 20.27
C GLY A 194 -16.47 33.52 19.30
N GLU A 195 -16.69 32.63 18.30
CA GLU A 195 -15.82 32.65 17.13
C GLU A 195 -16.61 32.39 15.84
N LYS A 196 -17.17 33.47 15.32
CA LYS A 196 -17.78 33.48 13.97
C LYS A 196 -16.76 33.31 12.83
N GLY A 197 -15.46 33.36 13.13
CA GLY A 197 -14.37 33.25 12.14
C GLY A 197 -14.01 31.82 11.72
N ASN A 198 -14.23 30.82 12.57
CA ASN A 198 -13.75 29.48 12.32
C ASN A 198 -14.71 28.58 11.51
N LYS A 199 -16.01 28.95 11.41
CA LYS A 199 -16.99 28.10 10.71
C LYS A 199 -16.77 28.01 9.18
N GLU A 200 -16.15 29.01 8.56
CA GLU A 200 -15.81 28.96 7.13
C GLU A 200 -14.53 28.17 6.84
N GLU A 201 -13.54 28.19 7.75
CA GLU A 201 -12.34 27.36 7.64
C GLU A 201 -12.66 25.90 7.90
N GLU A 202 -13.49 25.58 8.90
CA GLU A 202 -13.98 24.23 9.21
C GLU A 202 -14.79 23.60 8.07
N ARG A 203 -15.50 24.41 7.26
CA ARG A 203 -16.22 23.95 6.06
C ARG A 203 -15.33 23.65 4.85
N LYS A 204 -14.11 24.18 4.82
CA LYS A 204 -13.14 23.98 3.71
C LYS A 204 -12.26 22.75 3.89
N GLU A 205 -12.20 22.19 5.08
CA GLU A 205 -11.38 21.02 5.37
C GLU A 205 -12.18 19.74 5.09
N ASN A 206 -11.90 19.07 3.97
CA ASN A 206 -12.53 17.83 3.54
C ASN A 206 -11.95 16.62 4.31
N PHE A 207 -12.37 16.41 5.56
CA PHE A 207 -12.10 15.16 6.26
C PHE A 207 -13.23 14.16 5.99
N SER A 208 -12.87 12.96 5.58
CA SER A 208 -13.80 11.84 5.63
C SER A 208 -13.81 11.23 7.04
N CYS A 209 -14.95 10.73 7.47
CA CYS A 209 -15.09 10.05 8.75
C CYS A 209 -15.60 8.63 8.54
N LYS A 210 -14.99 7.66 9.24
CA LYS A 210 -15.51 6.30 9.43
C LYS A 210 -15.82 6.08 10.90
N PHE A 211 -16.88 5.36 11.17
CA PHE A 211 -17.34 5.06 12.52
C PHE A 211 -17.27 3.56 12.79
N TYR A 212 -16.67 3.21 13.93
CA TYR A 212 -16.66 1.87 14.50
C TYR A 212 -17.18 1.98 15.93
N GLY A 213 -18.33 1.42 16.24
CA GLY A 213 -18.93 1.62 17.55
C GLY A 213 -19.90 0.53 17.98
N ASP A 214 -20.15 0.50 19.27
CA ASP A 214 -21.08 -0.41 19.93
C ASP A 214 -22.49 0.22 20.04
N PHE A 215 -22.71 1.35 19.38
CA PHE A 215 -23.95 2.11 19.40
C PHE A 215 -24.77 1.86 18.13
N ALA A 216 -26.09 1.69 18.29
CA ALA A 216 -26.99 1.69 17.15
C ALA A 216 -27.18 3.11 16.62
N LEU A 217 -26.73 3.37 15.38
CA LEU A 217 -26.90 4.63 14.67
C LEU A 217 -27.90 4.46 13.53
N GLU A 218 -28.69 5.50 13.26
CA GLU A 218 -29.56 5.54 12.08
C GLU A 218 -28.72 5.69 10.80
N ASN A 219 -27.70 6.58 10.86
CA ASN A 219 -26.75 6.81 9.78
C ASN A 219 -25.33 6.92 10.35
N ASN A 220 -24.37 6.31 9.68
CA ASN A 220 -22.96 6.46 10.03
C ASN A 220 -22.45 7.84 9.61
N PRO A 221 -21.66 8.51 10.45
CA PRO A 221 -21.05 9.79 10.10
C PRO A 221 -20.04 9.60 8.96
N VAL A 222 -20.06 10.49 7.99
CA VAL A 222 -19.12 10.49 6.84
C VAL A 222 -18.27 11.77 6.78
N THR A 223 -18.67 12.80 7.52
CA THR A 223 -17.98 14.09 7.63
C THR A 223 -17.62 14.42 9.06
N TYR A 224 -16.81 15.45 9.27
CA TYR A 224 -16.49 16.00 10.58
C TYR A 224 -17.75 16.51 11.32
N GLN A 225 -18.65 17.20 10.61
CA GLN A 225 -19.90 17.73 11.19
C GLN A 225 -20.83 16.61 11.62
N ASP A 226 -20.95 15.55 10.80
CA ASP A 226 -21.75 14.37 11.17
C ASP A 226 -21.19 13.73 12.44
N ALA A 227 -19.86 13.60 12.53
CA ALA A 227 -19.19 13.04 13.70
C ALA A 227 -19.47 13.85 14.97
N MET A 228 -19.45 15.18 14.91
CA MET A 228 -19.83 16.05 16.04
C MET A 228 -21.28 15.81 16.47
N GLY A 229 -22.19 15.74 15.50
CA GLY A 229 -23.61 15.46 15.76
C GLY A 229 -23.81 14.10 16.44
N VAL A 230 -23.19 13.04 15.90
CA VAL A 230 -23.26 11.69 16.48
C VAL A 230 -22.66 11.66 17.88
N TYR A 231 -21.44 12.22 18.06
CA TYR A 231 -20.74 12.21 19.35
C TYR A 231 -21.62 12.80 20.48
N SER A 232 -22.31 13.90 20.23
CA SER A 232 -23.18 14.57 21.20
C SER A 232 -24.37 13.71 21.66
N THR A 233 -24.75 12.70 20.87
CA THR A 233 -25.88 11.81 21.18
C THR A 233 -25.45 10.51 21.88
N LEU A 234 -24.15 10.15 21.85
CA LEU A 234 -23.66 8.86 22.36
C LEU A 234 -24.09 8.56 23.82
N PRO A 235 -23.99 9.50 24.79
CA PRO A 235 -24.41 9.23 26.15
C PRO A 235 -25.88 8.81 26.28
N LYS A 236 -26.77 9.40 25.48
CA LYS A 236 -28.21 9.09 25.48
C LYS A 236 -28.52 7.72 24.83
N ARG A 237 -27.66 7.22 23.96
CA ARG A 237 -27.86 5.97 23.22
C ARG A 237 -27.61 4.73 24.05
N LEU A 238 -26.97 4.85 25.21
CA LEU A 238 -26.87 3.74 26.18
C LEU A 238 -28.20 3.34 26.77
N GLY A 239 -29.21 4.20 26.67
CA GLY A 239 -30.49 4.04 27.36
C GLY A 239 -30.48 4.61 28.79
N VAL A 240 -31.64 4.86 29.34
CA VAL A 240 -31.80 5.52 30.67
C VAL A 240 -31.21 4.66 31.79
N ALA A 241 -31.39 3.33 31.70
CA ALA A 241 -30.86 2.36 32.66
C ALA A 241 -29.57 1.66 32.14
N GLY A 242 -29.07 2.07 30.98
CA GLY A 242 -27.93 1.41 30.32
C GLY A 242 -28.28 0.07 29.69
N GLU A 243 -29.53 -0.11 29.28
CA GLU A 243 -30.05 -1.34 28.68
C GLU A 243 -29.37 -1.70 27.37
N ASN A 244 -28.81 -0.72 26.65
CA ASN A 244 -28.08 -0.90 25.40
C ASN A 244 -26.56 -1.11 25.60
N ALA A 245 -26.07 -1.16 26.85
CA ALA A 245 -24.68 -1.41 27.14
C ALA A 245 -24.29 -2.84 26.75
N VAL A 246 -23.11 -3.00 26.13
CA VAL A 246 -22.55 -4.29 25.74
C VAL A 246 -21.39 -4.68 26.65
N PRO A 247 -20.97 -5.95 26.69
CA PRO A 247 -19.74 -6.34 27.37
C PRO A 247 -18.53 -5.59 26.77
N VAL A 248 -17.81 -4.83 27.59
CA VAL A 248 -16.57 -4.14 27.18
C VAL A 248 -15.34 -4.83 27.76
N ARG A 249 -15.47 -5.45 28.95
CA ARG A 249 -14.40 -6.17 29.63
C ARG A 249 -14.95 -7.34 30.43
N VAL A 250 -14.19 -8.44 30.51
CA VAL A 250 -14.57 -9.66 31.23
C VAL A 250 -13.41 -10.17 32.08
N TRP A 251 -13.76 -10.90 33.13
CA TRP A 251 -12.85 -11.64 34.01
C TRP A 251 -13.09 -13.13 33.84
N LEU A 252 -12.02 -13.82 33.50
CA LEU A 252 -12.01 -15.25 33.23
C LEU A 252 -11.37 -15.99 34.41
N TYR A 253 -12.15 -16.82 35.10
CA TYR A 253 -11.68 -17.62 36.20
C TYR A 253 -11.22 -19.00 35.71
N PRO A 254 -10.01 -19.46 36.10
CA PRO A 254 -9.48 -20.73 35.63
C PRO A 254 -10.33 -21.91 36.15
N LEU A 255 -10.77 -22.79 35.26
CA LEU A 255 -11.49 -24.02 35.59
C LEU A 255 -10.66 -24.98 36.45
N SER A 256 -9.32 -24.96 36.31
CA SER A 256 -8.41 -25.75 37.13
C SER A 256 -8.42 -25.43 38.63
N LYS A 257 -8.95 -24.27 39.02
CA LYS A 257 -9.20 -23.93 40.43
C LYS A 257 -10.48 -24.57 40.98
N LEU A 258 -11.40 -24.97 40.11
CA LEU A 258 -12.63 -25.70 40.49
C LEU A 258 -12.37 -27.20 40.47
N ASP A 259 -11.70 -27.71 39.42
CA ASP A 259 -11.38 -29.11 39.27
C ASP A 259 -10.01 -29.28 38.57
N SER A 260 -9.10 -30.02 39.19
CA SER A 260 -7.72 -30.24 38.67
C SER A 260 -7.64 -31.01 37.33
N ARG A 261 -8.72 -31.68 36.91
CA ARG A 261 -8.84 -32.37 35.62
C ARG A 261 -9.04 -31.40 34.45
N ALA A 262 -9.46 -30.18 34.74
CA ALA A 262 -9.74 -29.18 33.72
C ALA A 262 -8.49 -28.84 32.87
N ALA A 263 -8.71 -28.58 31.60
CA ALA A 263 -7.66 -28.08 30.72
C ALA A 263 -7.09 -26.76 31.23
N GLN A 264 -5.81 -26.57 31.03
CA GLN A 264 -5.07 -25.40 31.54
C GLN A 264 -4.39 -24.62 30.42
N LEU A 265 -4.20 -23.33 30.68
CA LEU A 265 -3.23 -22.52 29.96
C LEU A 265 -1.84 -22.83 30.55
N VAL A 266 -1.02 -23.57 29.80
CA VAL A 266 0.26 -24.08 30.28
C VAL A 266 1.39 -23.06 30.12
N ARG A 267 1.35 -22.26 29.02
CA ARG A 267 2.39 -21.29 28.67
C ARG A 267 1.78 -20.00 28.11
N GLU A 268 2.46 -18.92 28.39
CA GLU A 268 2.23 -17.65 27.72
C GLU A 268 3.24 -17.47 26.59
N ILE A 269 2.88 -16.70 25.58
CA ILE A 269 3.78 -16.33 24.49
C ILE A 269 4.59 -15.11 24.91
N SER A 270 5.90 -15.14 24.73
CA SER A 270 6.77 -14.02 25.10
C SER A 270 6.40 -12.76 24.31
N ALA A 271 6.43 -11.60 24.97
CA ALA A 271 6.08 -10.32 24.37
C ALA A 271 7.00 -9.96 23.18
N VAL A 272 8.25 -10.44 23.21
CA VAL A 272 9.23 -10.24 22.12
C VAL A 272 8.77 -10.95 20.85
N LEU A 273 8.37 -12.21 20.94
CA LEU A 273 7.89 -12.97 19.77
C LEU A 273 6.56 -12.42 19.21
N VAL A 274 5.71 -11.89 20.09
CA VAL A 274 4.48 -11.20 19.66
C VAL A 274 4.82 -9.93 18.91
N TYR A 275 5.80 -9.16 19.39
CA TYR A 275 6.27 -7.95 18.72
C TYR A 275 6.89 -8.27 17.35
N ASP A 276 7.71 -9.32 17.23
CA ASP A 276 8.31 -9.74 15.96
C ASP A 276 7.25 -10.17 14.95
N ALA A 277 6.23 -10.92 15.39
CA ALA A 277 5.09 -11.30 14.54
C ALA A 277 4.27 -10.08 14.10
N GLN A 278 4.06 -9.11 14.99
CA GLN A 278 3.42 -7.83 14.70
C GLN A 278 4.22 -7.06 13.65
N SER A 279 5.52 -6.88 13.85
CA SER A 279 6.42 -6.16 12.95
C SER A 279 6.41 -6.78 11.54
N ALA A 280 6.43 -8.11 11.44
CA ALA A 280 6.32 -8.80 10.16
C ALA A 280 5.01 -8.50 9.42
N LEU A 281 3.88 -8.47 10.13
CA LEU A 281 2.57 -8.17 9.55
C LEU A 281 2.40 -6.69 9.20
N GLU A 282 2.93 -5.78 10.01
CA GLU A 282 2.96 -4.34 9.75
C GLU A 282 3.76 -4.03 8.48
N HIS A 283 4.93 -4.65 8.32
CA HIS A 283 5.74 -4.51 7.11
C HIS A 283 5.00 -4.98 5.84
N LEU A 284 4.30 -6.13 5.89
CA LEU A 284 3.47 -6.59 4.77
C LEU A 284 2.30 -5.64 4.47
N THR A 285 1.77 -4.96 5.50
CA THR A 285 0.75 -3.92 5.32
C THR A 285 1.34 -2.68 4.66
N GLU A 286 2.53 -2.26 5.06
CA GLU A 286 3.26 -1.16 4.45
C GLU A 286 3.56 -1.42 2.96
N CYS A 287 3.99 -2.64 2.62
CA CYS A 287 4.15 -3.05 1.22
C CYS A 287 2.85 -2.91 0.42
N ASP A 288 1.69 -3.31 0.98
CA ASP A 288 0.38 -3.14 0.33
C ASP A 288 0.03 -1.67 0.11
N VAL A 289 0.30 -0.80 1.08
CA VAL A 289 0.09 0.65 0.99
C VAL A 289 0.97 1.26 -0.10
N ARG A 290 2.27 0.93 -0.12
CA ARG A 290 3.21 1.40 -1.15
C ARG A 290 2.78 0.95 -2.56
N CYS A 291 2.37 -0.31 -2.72
CA CYS A 291 1.84 -0.82 -3.99
C CYS A 291 0.58 -0.05 -4.43
N ASN A 292 -0.34 0.26 -3.50
CA ASN A 292 -1.55 1.02 -3.82
C ASN A 292 -1.23 2.42 -4.35
N ASP A 293 -0.22 3.09 -3.79
CA ASP A 293 0.23 4.40 -4.26
C ASP A 293 0.91 4.30 -5.63
N MET A 294 1.82 3.34 -5.79
CA MET A 294 2.54 3.12 -7.06
C MET A 294 1.62 2.74 -8.22
N VAL A 295 0.59 1.93 -7.99
CA VAL A 295 -0.40 1.54 -9.02
C VAL A 295 -1.22 2.73 -9.53
N LYS A 296 -1.42 3.75 -8.69
CA LYS A 296 -2.12 4.99 -9.03
C LYS A 296 -1.23 6.05 -9.65
N ASP A 297 0.09 5.87 -9.60
CA ASP A 297 1.04 6.79 -10.20
C ASP A 297 0.80 6.94 -11.70
N ARG A 298 1.05 8.15 -12.24
CA ARG A 298 0.86 8.45 -13.64
C ARG A 298 1.65 7.51 -14.56
N THR A 299 2.88 7.18 -14.18
CA THR A 299 3.75 6.30 -14.97
C THR A 299 3.17 4.89 -15.06
N ALA A 300 2.73 4.34 -13.92
CA ALA A 300 2.12 3.01 -13.86
C ALA A 300 0.79 2.94 -14.61
N THR A 301 -0.03 4.00 -14.53
CA THR A 301 -1.30 4.06 -15.28
C THR A 301 -1.10 4.25 -16.78
N THR A 302 -0.01 4.90 -17.19
CA THR A 302 0.37 5.06 -18.59
C THR A 302 0.94 3.77 -19.19
N PHE A 303 1.70 2.99 -18.42
CA PHE A 303 2.31 1.74 -18.86
C PHE A 303 1.78 0.54 -18.08
N PRO A 304 0.77 -0.17 -18.61
CA PRO A 304 0.12 -1.30 -17.92
C PRO A 304 1.07 -2.43 -17.52
N GLU A 305 2.23 -2.54 -18.14
CA GLU A 305 3.27 -3.52 -17.82
C GLU A 305 3.83 -3.30 -16.43
N ILE A 306 4.13 -2.06 -16.08
CA ILE A 306 4.60 -1.67 -14.74
C ILE A 306 3.49 -1.92 -13.72
N GLN A 307 2.28 -1.45 -14.01
CA GLN A 307 1.13 -1.61 -13.12
C GLN A 307 0.86 -3.08 -12.80
N ARG A 308 0.89 -3.96 -13.82
CA ARG A 308 0.67 -5.41 -13.67
C ARG A 308 1.69 -6.06 -12.75
N LYS A 309 2.98 -5.72 -12.88
CA LYS A 309 4.05 -6.25 -12.03
C LYS A 309 3.86 -5.86 -10.57
N ILE A 310 3.50 -4.60 -10.30
CA ILE A 310 3.22 -4.11 -8.95
C ILE A 310 1.98 -4.81 -8.37
N GLN A 311 0.91 -4.97 -9.15
CA GLN A 311 -0.30 -5.69 -8.73
C GLN A 311 0.00 -7.15 -8.41
N GLN A 312 0.77 -7.84 -9.26
CA GLN A 312 1.18 -9.22 -9.03
C GLN A 312 2.00 -9.36 -7.74
N PHE A 313 2.96 -8.48 -7.50
CA PHE A 313 3.73 -8.45 -6.26
C PHE A 313 2.82 -8.28 -5.04
N ARG A 314 1.91 -7.30 -5.09
CA ARG A 314 0.94 -7.03 -4.03
C ARG A 314 0.09 -8.26 -3.70
N ASP A 315 -0.42 -8.95 -4.73
CA ASP A 315 -1.28 -10.12 -4.56
C ASP A 315 -0.50 -11.31 -3.96
N LEU A 316 0.78 -11.49 -4.34
CA LEU A 316 1.66 -12.49 -3.74
C LEU A 316 1.94 -12.18 -2.26
N CYS A 317 2.19 -10.91 -1.91
CA CYS A 317 2.35 -10.48 -0.52
C CYS A 317 1.09 -10.73 0.32
N LYS A 318 -0.11 -10.48 -0.23
CA LYS A 318 -1.39 -10.77 0.43
C LYS A 318 -1.59 -12.27 0.69
N GLN A 319 -1.25 -13.11 -0.28
CA GLN A 319 -1.32 -14.57 -0.12
C GLN A 319 -0.34 -15.05 0.95
N HIS A 320 0.89 -14.53 0.94
CA HIS A 320 1.88 -14.85 1.97
C HIS A 320 1.41 -14.43 3.36
N ARG A 321 0.87 -13.22 3.51
CA ARG A 321 0.28 -12.72 4.77
C ARG A 321 -0.78 -13.69 5.31
N GLN A 322 -1.70 -14.14 4.45
CA GLN A 322 -2.74 -15.10 4.85
C GLN A 322 -2.15 -16.44 5.30
N THR A 323 -1.12 -16.93 4.61
CA THR A 323 -0.43 -18.18 4.97
C THR A 323 0.28 -18.04 6.31
N PHE A 324 1.01 -16.97 6.51
CA PHE A 324 1.70 -16.64 7.77
C PHE A 324 0.71 -16.56 8.95
N GLN A 325 -0.43 -15.86 8.77
CA GLN A 325 -1.47 -15.78 9.80
C GLN A 325 -2.09 -17.15 10.12
N LYS A 326 -2.29 -18.03 9.12
CA LYS A 326 -2.77 -19.40 9.34
C LYS A 326 -1.76 -20.26 10.12
N GLU A 327 -0.47 -20.05 9.90
CA GLU A 327 0.58 -20.72 10.66
C GLU A 327 0.58 -20.27 12.12
N LEU A 328 0.46 -18.97 12.38
CA LEU A 328 0.28 -18.44 13.72
C LEU A 328 -0.96 -19.03 14.40
N ALA A 329 -2.12 -19.04 13.71
CA ALA A 329 -3.37 -19.58 14.23
C ALA A 329 -3.27 -21.05 14.66
N ARG A 330 -2.48 -21.86 13.93
CA ARG A 330 -2.28 -23.26 14.27
C ARG A 330 -1.30 -23.45 15.42
N THR A 331 -0.25 -22.64 15.48
CA THR A 331 0.88 -22.83 16.39
C THR A 331 0.62 -22.26 17.77
N LEU A 332 -0.02 -21.09 17.87
CA LEU A 332 -0.29 -20.42 19.14
C LEU A 332 -1.07 -21.30 20.14
N PRO A 333 -2.21 -21.96 19.76
CA PRO A 333 -2.92 -22.83 20.69
C PRO A 333 -2.09 -24.04 21.16
N SER A 334 -1.25 -24.60 20.28
CA SER A 334 -0.36 -25.72 20.63
C SER A 334 0.69 -25.32 21.66
N ILE A 335 1.32 -24.15 21.53
CA ILE A 335 2.27 -23.64 22.52
C ILE A 335 1.56 -23.38 23.85
N ARG A 336 0.42 -22.70 23.83
CA ARG A 336 -0.35 -22.38 25.04
C ARG A 336 -0.87 -23.60 25.76
N GLY A 337 -1.21 -24.64 25.04
CA GLY A 337 -1.66 -25.94 25.59
C GLY A 337 -0.51 -26.88 26.01
N GLY A 338 0.75 -26.47 25.82
CA GLY A 338 1.93 -27.27 26.16
C GLY A 338 2.28 -28.36 25.15
N GLY A 339 1.61 -28.41 24.00
CA GLY A 339 1.90 -29.36 22.90
C GLY A 339 3.11 -28.96 22.03
N ALA A 340 3.56 -27.72 22.12
CA ALA A 340 4.74 -27.19 21.44
C ALA A 340 5.51 -26.20 22.32
N GLU A 341 6.76 -25.97 21.98
CA GLU A 341 7.61 -24.94 22.59
C GLU A 341 7.53 -23.61 21.81
N GLU A 342 7.90 -22.49 22.42
CA GLU A 342 8.00 -21.18 21.72
C GLU A 342 8.96 -21.21 20.54
N GLY A 343 9.92 -22.14 20.51
CA GLY A 343 10.80 -22.37 19.36
C GLY A 343 10.06 -22.60 18.05
N ALA A 344 8.85 -23.18 18.08
CA ALA A 344 8.01 -23.32 16.89
C ALA A 344 7.58 -21.97 16.29
N LEU A 345 7.35 -20.96 17.14
CA LEU A 345 7.04 -19.59 16.67
C LEU A 345 8.30 -18.90 16.14
N VAL A 346 9.44 -19.08 16.81
CA VAL A 346 10.75 -18.59 16.33
C VAL A 346 11.05 -19.16 14.94
N GLU A 347 10.78 -20.45 14.70
CA GLU A 347 10.97 -21.09 13.41
C GLU A 347 10.10 -20.45 12.31
N ILE A 348 8.82 -20.18 12.59
CA ILE A 348 7.91 -19.50 11.64
C ILE A 348 8.46 -18.11 11.26
N LEU A 349 8.91 -17.33 12.24
CA LEU A 349 9.45 -15.99 12.02
C LEU A 349 10.77 -16.04 11.23
N THR A 350 11.66 -16.96 11.58
CA THR A 350 12.94 -17.16 10.89
C THR A 350 12.74 -17.61 9.45
N ASN A 351 11.84 -18.59 9.23
CA ASN A 351 11.51 -19.08 7.89
C ASN A 351 10.93 -17.98 7.01
N LYS A 352 10.09 -17.10 7.55
CA LYS A 352 9.57 -15.92 6.83
C LYS A 352 10.72 -15.01 6.40
N GLU A 353 11.63 -14.69 7.32
CA GLU A 353 12.70 -13.74 7.04
C GLU A 353 13.77 -14.28 6.08
N GLN A 354 14.04 -15.59 6.14
CA GLN A 354 14.95 -16.29 5.22
C GLN A 354 14.31 -16.62 3.86
N SER A 355 12.99 -16.52 3.74
CA SER A 355 12.26 -16.77 2.50
C SER A 355 12.40 -15.60 1.51
N PRO A 356 11.96 -15.76 0.25
CA PRO A 356 11.83 -14.64 -0.67
C PRO A 356 10.95 -13.49 -0.13
N PHE A 357 10.08 -13.77 0.86
CA PHE A 357 9.27 -12.75 1.55
C PHE A 357 9.99 -12.07 2.73
N GLY A 358 11.31 -12.20 2.83
CA GLY A 358 12.11 -11.46 3.81
C GLY A 358 11.97 -9.95 3.63
N THR A 359 11.98 -9.22 4.75
CA THR A 359 11.71 -7.77 4.81
C THR A 359 12.59 -6.98 3.86
N GLN A 360 13.91 -7.24 3.85
CA GLN A 360 14.85 -6.55 2.98
C GLN A 360 14.54 -6.77 1.50
N ARG A 361 14.26 -8.01 1.10
CA ARG A 361 14.01 -8.36 -0.31
C ARG A 361 12.74 -7.72 -0.87
N LEU A 362 11.69 -7.66 -0.05
CA LEU A 362 10.44 -6.98 -0.41
C LEU A 362 10.66 -5.48 -0.63
N ASN A 363 11.43 -4.84 0.25
CA ASN A 363 11.77 -3.42 0.13
C ASN A 363 12.63 -3.16 -1.12
N GLU A 364 13.68 -3.96 -1.36
CA GLU A 364 14.52 -3.85 -2.56
C GLU A 364 13.70 -3.90 -3.86
N PHE A 365 12.70 -4.78 -3.93
CA PHE A 365 11.84 -4.84 -5.11
C PHE A 365 11.02 -3.56 -5.31
N LEU A 366 10.40 -3.04 -4.25
CA LEU A 366 9.60 -1.82 -4.32
C LEU A 366 10.46 -0.59 -4.64
N GLU A 367 11.66 -0.51 -4.08
CA GLU A 367 12.63 0.55 -4.37
C GLU A 367 13.05 0.52 -5.85
N LYS A 368 13.39 -0.66 -6.36
CA LYS A 368 13.73 -0.82 -7.79
C LYS A 368 12.58 -0.49 -8.74
N LYS A 369 11.34 -0.84 -8.36
CA LYS A 369 10.17 -0.45 -9.16
C LYS A 369 9.91 1.05 -9.12
N GLN A 370 10.13 1.70 -7.98
CA GLN A 370 10.05 3.16 -7.90
C GLN A 370 11.14 3.81 -8.78
N GLU A 371 12.38 3.31 -8.71
CA GLU A 371 13.48 3.80 -9.55
C GLU A 371 13.17 3.64 -11.06
N GLU A 372 12.64 2.49 -11.48
CA GLU A 372 12.19 2.28 -12.87
C GLU A 372 11.14 3.32 -13.29
N MET A 373 10.15 3.56 -12.44
CA MET A 373 9.11 4.56 -12.70
C MET A 373 9.69 5.98 -12.80
N ASP A 374 10.63 6.33 -11.94
CA ASP A 374 11.28 7.63 -11.91
C ASP A 374 12.11 7.86 -13.19
N PHE A 375 12.82 6.82 -13.69
CA PHE A 375 13.50 6.88 -14.99
C PHE A 375 12.52 7.13 -16.13
N VAL A 376 11.46 6.33 -16.21
CA VAL A 376 10.44 6.49 -17.25
C VAL A 376 9.79 7.87 -17.18
N ASN A 377 9.45 8.34 -15.98
CA ASN A 377 8.86 9.66 -15.79
C ASN A 377 9.79 10.79 -16.22
N SER A 378 11.10 10.68 -15.94
CA SER A 378 12.09 11.66 -16.40
C SER A 378 12.16 11.73 -17.92
N TYR A 379 12.04 10.60 -18.61
CA TYR A 379 12.00 10.55 -20.07
C TYR A 379 10.73 11.17 -20.63
N LEU A 380 9.57 10.89 -20.03
CA LEU A 380 8.29 11.49 -20.43
C LEU A 380 8.31 13.02 -20.25
N ALA A 381 8.92 13.51 -19.17
CA ALA A 381 9.07 14.95 -18.93
C ALA A 381 9.90 15.65 -20.01
N GLU A 382 11.00 15.02 -20.50
CA GLU A 382 11.82 15.54 -21.60
C GLU A 382 11.07 15.56 -22.95
N LEU A 383 10.14 14.62 -23.14
CA LEU A 383 9.36 14.48 -24.38
C LEU A 383 8.18 15.46 -24.48
N GLY A 384 7.74 16.01 -23.36
CA GLY A 384 6.70 17.06 -23.29
C GLY A 384 5.35 16.60 -23.85
N GLU A 385 4.92 17.23 -24.96
CA GLU A 385 3.59 17.01 -25.57
C GLU A 385 3.53 15.82 -26.55
N VAL A 386 4.60 15.01 -26.66
CA VAL A 386 4.56 13.84 -27.54
C VAL A 386 3.52 12.84 -27.05
N GLU A 387 2.71 12.34 -27.97
CA GLU A 387 1.64 11.40 -27.69
C GLU A 387 2.18 10.08 -27.13
N VAL A 388 1.65 9.65 -25.98
CA VAL A 388 1.99 8.36 -25.38
C VAL A 388 0.89 7.36 -25.69
N VAL A 389 1.26 6.25 -26.32
CA VAL A 389 0.35 5.18 -26.74
C VAL A 389 0.50 4.00 -25.78
N SER A 390 -0.53 3.76 -24.98
CA SER A 390 -0.51 2.77 -23.90
C SER A 390 -0.90 1.35 -24.35
N SER A 391 -1.55 1.21 -25.50
CA SER A 391 -2.02 -0.10 -25.97
C SER A 391 -1.39 -0.50 -27.31
N ARG A 392 -1.17 -1.83 -27.45
CA ARG A 392 -0.70 -2.41 -28.72
C ARG A 392 -1.67 -2.15 -29.86
N SER A 393 -2.96 -2.24 -29.61
CA SER A 393 -4.01 -2.04 -30.62
C SER A 393 -4.01 -0.60 -31.14
N GLU A 394 -3.94 0.38 -30.25
CA GLU A 394 -3.87 1.80 -30.59
C GLU A 394 -2.62 2.12 -31.42
N ARG A 395 -1.45 1.62 -30.99
CA ARG A 395 -0.21 1.75 -31.75
C ARG A 395 -0.37 1.18 -33.17
N GLN A 396 -0.97 -0.01 -33.30
CA GLN A 396 -1.16 -0.64 -34.61
C GLN A 396 -2.11 0.16 -35.50
N CYS A 397 -3.16 0.74 -34.95
CA CYS A 397 -4.05 1.66 -35.68
C CYS A 397 -3.31 2.91 -36.16
N ILE A 398 -2.39 3.46 -35.35
CA ILE A 398 -1.59 4.62 -35.74
C ILE A 398 -0.62 4.25 -36.86
N VAL A 399 0.11 3.13 -36.74
CA VAL A 399 1.10 2.68 -37.71
C VAL A 399 0.46 2.37 -39.07
N LEU A 400 -0.70 1.75 -39.09
CA LEU A 400 -1.40 1.39 -40.33
C LEU A 400 -2.27 2.53 -40.91
N SER A 401 -2.30 3.70 -40.27
CA SER A 401 -3.11 4.82 -40.74
C SER A 401 -2.51 5.48 -41.97
N PRO A 402 -3.26 5.62 -43.10
CA PRO A 402 -2.76 6.25 -44.34
C PRO A 402 -2.60 7.78 -44.22
N ARG A 403 -2.80 8.35 -43.04
CA ARG A 403 -2.67 9.80 -42.82
C ARG A 403 -1.23 10.29 -42.75
N HIS A 404 -0.30 9.39 -42.41
CA HIS A 404 1.09 9.73 -42.18
C HIS A 404 1.98 8.74 -42.95
N ASP A 405 2.90 9.26 -43.72
CA ASP A 405 3.87 8.46 -44.47
C ASP A 405 4.90 7.84 -43.50
N PHE A 406 5.24 8.57 -42.43
CA PHE A 406 6.26 8.15 -41.44
C PHE A 406 5.71 8.17 -40.03
N ILE A 407 5.99 7.11 -39.27
CA ILE A 407 5.78 7.05 -37.80
C ILE A 407 7.13 6.85 -37.14
N VAL A 408 7.51 7.75 -36.26
CA VAL A 408 8.72 7.63 -35.43
C VAL A 408 8.29 7.36 -34.01
N SER A 409 8.62 6.18 -33.49
CA SER A 409 8.22 5.74 -32.14
C SER A 409 9.42 5.64 -31.23
N LEU A 410 9.41 6.40 -30.13
CA LEU A 410 10.30 6.10 -29.01
C LEU A 410 9.71 4.91 -28.24
N SER A 411 10.38 3.78 -28.32
CA SER A 411 9.92 2.50 -27.78
C SER A 411 10.66 2.17 -26.48
N LEU A 412 9.91 2.07 -25.36
CA LEU A 412 10.41 1.54 -24.11
C LEU A 412 10.41 0.01 -24.19
N THR A 413 11.57 -0.59 -24.36
CA THR A 413 11.69 -1.98 -24.81
C THR A 413 11.80 -2.99 -23.68
N SER A 414 12.19 -2.56 -22.49
CA SER A 414 12.45 -3.45 -21.36
C SER A 414 11.31 -3.53 -20.34
N LEU A 415 10.24 -2.73 -20.48
CA LEU A 415 9.12 -2.75 -19.52
C LEU A 415 8.37 -4.10 -19.50
N HIS A 416 8.44 -4.85 -20.59
CA HIS A 416 7.87 -6.19 -20.72
C HIS A 416 8.72 -7.32 -20.13
N ASN A 417 9.98 -7.05 -19.74
CA ASN A 417 10.88 -8.07 -19.24
C ASN A 417 10.28 -8.76 -18.01
N GLU A 418 10.43 -10.07 -17.94
CA GLU A 418 9.99 -10.85 -16.79
C GLU A 418 10.80 -10.50 -15.54
N GLU A 419 10.11 -10.45 -14.42
CA GLU A 419 10.71 -10.25 -13.12
C GLU A 419 10.97 -11.60 -12.44
N SER A 420 12.22 -12.02 -12.43
CA SER A 420 12.64 -13.30 -11.81
C SER A 420 12.20 -13.39 -10.34
N TYR A 421 12.23 -12.28 -9.63
CA TYR A 421 11.80 -12.22 -8.23
C TYR A 421 10.31 -12.53 -8.04
N LEU A 422 9.43 -12.06 -8.93
CA LEU A 422 7.99 -12.41 -8.86
C LEU A 422 7.76 -13.92 -9.08
N SER A 423 8.54 -14.52 -9.96
CA SER A 423 8.51 -15.97 -10.19
C SER A 423 9.00 -16.73 -8.95
N GLU A 424 10.05 -16.24 -8.28
CA GLU A 424 10.57 -16.81 -7.03
C GLU A 424 9.56 -16.74 -5.89
N LEU A 425 8.87 -15.58 -5.71
CA LEU A 425 7.78 -15.42 -4.74
C LEU A 425 6.66 -16.44 -4.98
N ASN A 426 6.24 -16.60 -6.24
CA ASN A 426 5.18 -17.53 -6.62
C ASN A 426 5.59 -18.99 -6.34
N LEU A 427 6.82 -19.37 -6.70
CA LEU A 427 7.34 -20.71 -6.41
C LEU A 427 7.43 -20.97 -4.91
N SER A 428 7.85 -20.00 -4.12
CA SER A 428 7.90 -20.11 -2.66
C SER A 428 6.53 -20.39 -2.06
N LEU A 429 5.49 -19.66 -2.48
CA LEU A 429 4.10 -19.91 -2.04
C LEU A 429 3.62 -21.31 -2.45
N ARG A 430 3.85 -21.73 -3.69
CA ARG A 430 3.48 -23.08 -4.16
C ARG A 430 4.14 -24.18 -3.33
N ARG A 431 5.43 -24.04 -2.99
CA ARG A 431 6.14 -25.00 -2.12
C ARG A 431 5.54 -25.05 -0.71
N GLN A 432 5.12 -23.92 -0.13
CA GLN A 432 4.44 -23.90 1.17
C GLN A 432 3.10 -24.66 1.13
N PHE A 433 2.35 -24.55 0.02
CA PHE A 433 1.12 -25.33 -0.17
C PHE A 433 1.40 -26.83 -0.34
N MET A 434 2.42 -27.22 -1.11
CA MET A 434 2.76 -28.60 -1.40
C MET A 434 3.37 -29.35 -0.20
N LYS A 435 4.15 -28.69 0.66
CA LYS A 435 4.62 -29.30 1.94
C LYS A 435 3.45 -29.77 2.83
N LYS A 436 2.25 -29.20 2.66
CA LYS A 436 1.04 -29.60 3.38
C LYS A 436 0.33 -30.82 2.77
N THR A 437 0.65 -31.21 1.52
CA THR A 437 -0.03 -32.30 0.77
C THR A 437 0.79 -33.57 0.68
N HIS A 438 1.92 -33.69 1.37
CA HIS A 438 2.76 -34.92 1.45
C HIS A 438 3.22 -35.52 0.10
N ASP A 439 3.57 -34.70 -0.90
CA ASP A 439 4.18 -35.18 -2.13
C ASP A 439 5.70 -34.90 -2.12
N PRO A 440 6.57 -35.91 -1.88
CA PRO A 440 8.02 -35.70 -1.76
C PRO A 440 8.76 -35.50 -3.09
N ALA A 441 8.10 -35.71 -4.23
CA ALA A 441 8.78 -35.76 -5.53
C ALA A 441 9.20 -34.39 -6.11
N LEU A 442 8.73 -33.28 -5.55
CA LEU A 442 8.99 -31.92 -6.07
C LEU A 442 9.87 -31.01 -5.17
N ALA A 443 10.39 -31.56 -4.07
CA ALA A 443 11.19 -30.82 -3.10
C ALA A 443 12.65 -30.52 -3.53
N SER A 444 13.14 -31.09 -4.63
CA SER A 444 14.59 -31.08 -4.95
C SER A 444 15.02 -30.14 -6.09
N SER A 445 14.16 -29.32 -6.64
CA SER A 445 14.55 -28.35 -7.67
C SER A 445 14.73 -26.95 -7.07
N ALA A 446 15.85 -26.76 -6.39
CA ALA A 446 16.39 -25.41 -6.13
C ALA A 446 17.01 -24.88 -7.43
N CYS A 447 16.18 -24.38 -8.33
CA CYS A 447 16.67 -23.56 -9.41
C CYS A 447 16.85 -22.15 -8.83
N GLU A 448 18.09 -21.83 -8.42
CA GLU A 448 18.50 -20.45 -8.25
C GLU A 448 18.36 -19.77 -9.60
N THR A 449 17.27 -19.08 -9.83
CA THR A 449 17.14 -18.20 -10.98
C THR A 449 18.21 -17.12 -10.85
N PRO A 450 19.13 -16.97 -11.82
CA PRO A 450 20.13 -15.95 -11.74
C PRO A 450 19.45 -14.59 -11.60
N LYS A 451 19.92 -13.78 -10.65
CA LYS A 451 19.41 -12.40 -10.43
C LYS A 451 19.64 -11.65 -11.75
N SER A 452 18.62 -11.51 -12.58
CA SER A 452 18.70 -10.70 -13.78
C SER A 452 18.82 -9.25 -13.35
N LYS A 453 19.91 -8.61 -13.77
CA LYS A 453 20.14 -7.18 -13.55
C LYS A 453 19.05 -6.39 -14.26
N GLN A 454 18.46 -5.39 -13.59
CA GLN A 454 17.46 -4.54 -14.21
C GLN A 454 18.10 -3.66 -15.29
N TRP A 455 17.37 -3.36 -16.35
CA TRP A 455 17.89 -2.58 -17.48
C TRP A 455 18.43 -1.20 -17.05
N PHE A 456 17.81 -0.59 -16.05
CA PHE A 456 18.21 0.71 -15.53
C PHE A 456 19.39 0.66 -14.53
N GLU A 457 19.79 -0.53 -14.06
CA GLU A 457 21.01 -0.75 -13.27
C GLU A 457 22.27 -0.83 -14.16
N ASP A 458 22.10 -1.05 -15.48
CA ASP A 458 23.20 -1.11 -16.43
C ASP A 458 23.54 0.29 -16.95
N GLU A 459 24.78 0.72 -16.72
CA GLU A 459 25.22 2.07 -17.07
C GLU A 459 25.22 2.32 -18.59
N GLU A 460 25.58 1.30 -19.39
CA GLU A 460 25.60 1.42 -20.84
C GLU A 460 24.18 1.50 -21.40
N ILE A 461 23.26 0.68 -20.89
CA ILE A 461 21.84 0.72 -21.28
C ILE A 461 21.23 2.07 -20.91
N ARG A 462 21.48 2.57 -19.70
CA ARG A 462 21.01 3.91 -19.28
C ARG A 462 21.55 5.01 -20.18
N ARG A 463 22.83 4.95 -20.53
CA ARG A 463 23.45 5.93 -21.40
C ARG A 463 22.81 5.92 -22.80
N LYS A 464 22.63 4.73 -23.39
CA LYS A 464 21.97 4.56 -24.70
C LYS A 464 20.52 5.05 -24.66
N ALA A 465 19.75 4.67 -23.62
CA ALA A 465 18.37 5.10 -23.44
C ALA A 465 18.25 6.63 -23.36
N ARG A 466 19.11 7.27 -22.55
CA ARG A 466 19.15 8.73 -22.42
C ARG A 466 19.50 9.41 -23.74
N GLN A 467 20.43 8.83 -24.53
CA GLN A 467 20.80 9.34 -25.85
C GLN A 467 19.62 9.20 -26.83
N ALA A 468 18.93 8.07 -26.84
CA ALA A 468 17.76 7.86 -27.70
C ALA A 468 16.64 8.87 -27.39
N VAL A 469 16.31 9.08 -26.10
CA VAL A 469 15.31 10.08 -25.67
C VAL A 469 15.68 11.48 -26.14
N LYS A 470 16.95 11.88 -25.94
CA LYS A 470 17.44 13.21 -26.35
C LYS A 470 17.41 13.39 -27.88
N SER A 471 17.82 12.37 -28.62
CA SER A 471 17.82 12.40 -30.11
C SER A 471 16.39 12.46 -30.64
N PHE A 472 15.51 11.64 -30.10
CA PHE A 472 14.09 11.62 -30.46
C PHE A 472 13.41 12.97 -30.17
N SER A 473 13.57 13.52 -28.95
CA SER A 473 12.99 14.82 -28.54
C SER A 473 13.46 15.95 -29.49
N GLY A 474 14.76 16.00 -29.79
CA GLY A 474 15.31 16.97 -30.74
C GLY A 474 14.70 16.82 -32.13
N PHE A 475 14.61 15.59 -32.63
CA PHE A 475 14.08 15.30 -33.98
C PHE A 475 12.57 15.59 -34.07
N ALA A 476 11.80 15.20 -33.05
CA ALA A 476 10.35 15.48 -32.97
C ALA A 476 10.07 16.98 -32.96
N ARG A 477 10.85 17.77 -32.20
CA ARG A 477 10.69 19.22 -32.10
C ARG A 477 10.88 19.93 -33.43
N VAL A 478 11.91 19.53 -34.18
CA VAL A 478 12.23 20.13 -35.50
C VAL A 478 11.19 19.74 -36.55
N ASN A 479 10.62 18.54 -36.46
CA ASN A 479 9.68 18.02 -37.46
C ASN A 479 8.21 18.14 -37.04
N LYS A 480 7.88 18.88 -35.93
CA LYS A 480 6.50 19.03 -35.42
C LYS A 480 5.53 19.59 -36.46
N SER A 481 6.01 20.45 -37.38
CA SER A 481 5.19 21.04 -38.45
C SER A 481 5.06 20.18 -39.70
N ASN A 482 5.80 19.05 -39.77
CA ASN A 482 5.70 18.15 -40.90
C ASN A 482 4.48 17.23 -40.77
N GLY A 483 3.36 17.58 -41.43
CA GLY A 483 2.12 16.84 -41.37
C GLY A 483 2.17 15.38 -41.86
N LYS A 484 3.30 14.95 -42.48
CA LYS A 484 3.49 13.58 -42.97
C LYS A 484 4.14 12.65 -41.93
N THR A 485 4.74 13.20 -40.87
CA THR A 485 5.44 12.42 -39.86
C THR A 485 4.70 12.53 -38.51
N ARG A 486 4.39 11.41 -37.86
CA ARG A 486 3.83 11.37 -36.51
C ARG A 486 4.85 10.81 -35.52
N PHE A 487 4.93 11.44 -34.36
CA PHE A 487 5.81 11.07 -33.27
C PHE A 487 5.00 10.49 -32.13
N ILE A 488 5.37 9.30 -31.65
CA ILE A 488 4.70 8.62 -30.54
C ILE A 488 5.71 8.04 -29.55
N VAL A 489 5.24 7.78 -28.32
CA VAL A 489 5.96 6.99 -27.32
C VAL A 489 5.14 5.73 -27.06
N ALA A 490 5.77 4.57 -27.05
CA ALA A 490 5.08 3.31 -26.80
C ALA A 490 5.96 2.33 -26.00
N SER A 491 5.33 1.34 -25.38
CA SER A 491 6.02 0.19 -24.80
C SER A 491 6.00 -0.98 -25.79
N VAL A 492 7.19 -1.53 -26.12
CA VAL A 492 7.33 -2.61 -27.11
C VAL A 492 8.38 -3.60 -26.61
N PRO A 493 8.07 -4.90 -26.48
CA PRO A 493 9.07 -5.88 -26.06
C PRO A 493 10.14 -6.04 -27.16
N ASP A 494 11.39 -5.76 -26.81
CA ASP A 494 12.53 -5.97 -27.70
C ASP A 494 13.77 -6.31 -26.88
N LYS A 495 14.27 -7.53 -27.02
CA LYS A 495 15.44 -8.02 -26.30
C LYS A 495 16.76 -7.60 -26.94
N ASP A 496 16.74 -7.27 -28.23
CA ASP A 496 17.93 -6.89 -29.00
C ASP A 496 18.34 -5.43 -28.73
N ASN A 497 17.35 -4.60 -28.36
CA ASN A 497 17.54 -3.19 -28.01
C ASN A 497 17.06 -2.90 -26.56
N PRO A 498 17.78 -3.33 -25.52
CA PRO A 498 17.34 -3.17 -24.14
C PRO A 498 17.27 -1.71 -23.70
N GLY A 499 16.26 -1.38 -22.87
CA GLY A 499 16.02 -0.05 -22.33
C GLY A 499 15.07 0.76 -23.20
N THR A 500 15.59 1.42 -24.21
CA THR A 500 14.82 2.32 -25.08
C THR A 500 15.46 2.37 -26.48
N ALA A 501 14.63 2.32 -27.52
CA ALA A 501 15.07 2.43 -28.92
C ALA A 501 14.09 3.30 -29.72
N ILE A 502 14.55 3.84 -30.83
CA ILE A 502 13.72 4.61 -31.76
C ILE A 502 13.35 3.71 -32.93
N TYR A 503 12.04 3.49 -33.14
CA TYR A 503 11.52 2.73 -34.27
C TYR A 503 11.07 3.67 -35.37
N LEU A 504 11.37 3.32 -36.60
CA LEU A 504 10.92 4.02 -37.79
C LEU A 504 10.01 3.11 -38.61
N TYR A 505 8.81 3.60 -38.89
CA TYR A 505 7.86 2.99 -39.82
C TYR A 505 7.66 3.92 -41.01
N GLU A 506 7.57 3.35 -42.21
CA GLU A 506 7.25 4.02 -43.45
C GLU A 506 6.12 3.27 -44.14
N ASP A 507 5.06 3.97 -44.53
CA ASP A 507 3.85 3.42 -45.17
C ASP A 507 3.27 2.19 -44.45
N GLY A 508 3.30 2.18 -43.10
CA GLY A 508 2.82 1.08 -42.28
C GLY A 508 3.81 -0.07 -42.04
N GLU A 509 4.95 -0.07 -42.70
CA GLU A 509 6.00 -1.10 -42.60
C GLU A 509 7.10 -0.69 -41.62
N LEU A 510 7.61 -1.63 -40.83
CA LEU A 510 8.72 -1.39 -39.91
C LEU A 510 10.04 -1.38 -40.65
N ILE A 511 10.68 -0.23 -40.78
CA ILE A 511 11.96 -0.04 -41.50
C ILE A 511 13.16 -0.27 -40.56
N SER A 512 13.07 0.20 -39.29
CA SER A 512 14.17 0.07 -38.34
C SER A 512 13.68 0.01 -36.93
N THR A 513 14.28 -0.87 -36.11
CA THR A 513 14.10 -0.94 -34.66
C THR A 513 15.14 -0.16 -33.87
N ASN A 514 16.15 0.37 -34.57
CA ASN A 514 17.23 1.18 -33.99
C ASN A 514 17.55 2.36 -34.90
N PHE A 515 16.54 3.18 -35.18
CA PHE A 515 16.71 4.39 -35.98
C PHE A 515 17.47 5.44 -35.19
N GLU A 516 18.54 5.98 -35.79
CA GLU A 516 19.34 7.05 -35.21
C GLU A 516 19.08 8.36 -35.96
N PRO A 517 18.22 9.26 -35.43
CA PRO A 517 17.96 10.55 -36.06
C PRO A 517 19.26 11.37 -36.18
N PRO A 518 19.50 12.07 -37.30
CA PRO A 518 20.65 12.93 -37.41
C PRO A 518 20.64 14.06 -36.39
N SER A 519 21.79 14.31 -35.79
CA SER A 519 21.94 15.45 -34.88
C SER A 519 21.88 16.76 -35.64
N LYS A 520 21.47 17.84 -34.94
CA LYS A 520 21.51 19.19 -35.49
C LYS A 520 22.89 19.50 -36.01
N PRO A 521 23.05 19.91 -37.29
CA PRO A 521 24.33 20.33 -37.83
C PRO A 521 24.82 21.59 -37.09
N ARG A 522 26.13 21.72 -36.98
CA ARG A 522 26.75 22.98 -36.54
C ARG A 522 26.66 24.02 -37.65
N PRO A 523 26.76 25.33 -37.34
CA PRO A 523 26.83 26.34 -38.37
C PRO A 523 27.93 26.01 -39.39
N PRO A 524 27.67 26.23 -40.70
CA PRO A 524 28.67 25.96 -41.71
C PRO A 524 29.89 26.88 -41.55
N LEU A 525 31.04 26.34 -41.87
CA LEU A 525 32.27 27.14 -41.94
C LEU A 525 32.37 27.77 -43.31
N MET A 526 32.83 29.01 -43.36
CA MET A 526 33.10 29.74 -44.61
C MET A 526 34.59 29.61 -44.94
N ASP A 527 34.90 28.83 -45.97
CA ASP A 527 36.30 28.55 -46.33
C ASP A 527 36.86 29.37 -47.51
N GLY A 528 35.99 29.98 -48.29
CA GLY A 528 36.45 30.76 -49.45
C GLY A 528 35.45 31.84 -49.84
N ILE A 529 35.74 33.10 -49.53
CA ILE A 529 34.94 34.24 -49.90
C ILE A 529 35.52 34.88 -51.13
N ARG A 530 34.71 35.05 -52.19
CA ARG A 530 35.02 35.80 -53.40
C ARG A 530 33.96 36.84 -53.67
N HIS A 531 34.13 37.68 -54.66
CA HIS A 531 33.26 38.81 -54.93
C HIS A 531 31.81 38.45 -55.28
N ASP A 532 31.55 37.22 -55.74
CA ASP A 532 30.27 36.73 -56.22
C ASP A 532 29.87 35.37 -55.61
N ARG A 533 30.69 34.80 -54.72
CA ARG A 533 30.52 33.44 -54.24
C ARG A 533 31.15 33.22 -52.85
N VAL A 534 30.63 32.24 -52.13
CA VAL A 534 31.20 31.75 -50.88
C VAL A 534 31.20 30.22 -50.89
N GLN A 535 32.30 29.61 -50.45
CA GLN A 535 32.38 28.17 -50.23
C GLN A 535 32.01 27.92 -48.78
N LEU A 536 31.01 27.06 -48.56
CA LEU A 536 30.55 26.61 -47.27
C LEU A 536 30.94 25.17 -47.02
N THR A 537 31.46 24.89 -45.83
CA THR A 537 31.74 23.53 -45.37
C THR A 537 30.82 23.21 -44.23
N PHE A 538 29.98 22.18 -44.39
CA PHE A 538 29.10 21.68 -43.32
C PHE A 538 29.90 20.83 -42.34
N ASN A 539 29.69 21.08 -41.05
CA ASN A 539 30.16 20.16 -40.05
C ASN A 539 29.24 18.92 -40.03
N PRO A 540 29.79 17.72 -40.15
CA PRO A 540 29.00 16.50 -40.15
C PRO A 540 28.24 16.37 -38.87
N ALA A 541 27.06 15.74 -38.93
CA ALA A 541 26.27 15.41 -37.76
C ALA A 541 27.10 14.59 -36.76
N ALA A 542 26.96 14.84 -35.48
CA ALA A 542 27.67 14.12 -34.43
C ALA A 542 27.23 12.64 -34.36
N TYR A 543 25.96 12.37 -34.66
CA TYR A 543 25.37 11.03 -34.74
C TYR A 543 24.28 11.02 -35.83
N GLY A 544 23.82 9.81 -36.24
CA GLY A 544 22.77 9.61 -37.23
C GLY A 544 23.22 9.93 -38.68
N ARG A 545 24.51 9.91 -38.97
CA ARG A 545 25.06 10.24 -40.32
C ARG A 545 24.52 9.34 -41.44
N ALA A 546 24.19 8.08 -41.10
CA ALA A 546 23.66 7.13 -42.09
C ALA A 546 22.33 7.56 -42.69
N ALA A 547 21.50 8.27 -41.90
CA ALA A 547 20.17 8.75 -42.27
C ALA A 547 20.23 10.04 -43.12
N ILE A 548 21.37 10.70 -43.28
CA ILE A 548 21.49 11.94 -44.07
C ILE A 548 21.51 11.59 -45.56
N SER A 549 20.55 12.12 -46.31
CA SER A 549 20.47 12.00 -47.77
C SER A 549 21.07 13.20 -48.51
N GLY A 550 21.11 14.37 -47.89
CA GLY A 550 21.62 15.60 -48.46
C GLY A 550 21.62 16.76 -47.49
N TYR A 551 22.10 17.90 -47.92
CA TYR A 551 22.14 19.13 -47.13
C TYR A 551 21.34 20.24 -47.84
N ARG A 552 20.72 21.12 -47.06
CA ARG A 552 20.08 22.35 -47.53
C ARG A 552 20.66 23.54 -46.75
N ALA A 553 21.23 24.49 -47.48
CA ALA A 553 21.64 25.76 -46.89
C ALA A 553 20.63 26.85 -47.25
N GLU A 554 20.32 27.68 -46.28
CA GLU A 554 19.51 28.86 -46.48
C GLU A 554 20.35 30.09 -46.19
N TYR A 555 20.20 31.11 -47.04
CA TYR A 555 20.91 32.37 -46.86
C TYR A 555 20.03 33.54 -47.22
N ARG A 556 20.29 34.69 -46.62
CA ARG A 556 19.61 35.96 -46.90
C ARG A 556 20.56 37.14 -46.76
N ILE A 557 20.21 38.26 -47.37
CA ILE A 557 20.87 39.53 -47.11
C ILE A 557 20.45 40.01 -45.74
N VAL A 558 21.37 40.50 -44.91
CA VAL A 558 21.07 41.01 -43.59
C VAL A 558 20.08 42.18 -43.72
N GLY A 559 18.98 42.11 -42.94
CA GLY A 559 17.87 43.07 -43.01
C GLY A 559 16.74 42.72 -43.98
N GLN A 560 16.86 41.65 -44.78
CA GLN A 560 15.77 41.13 -45.61
C GLN A 560 15.09 39.92 -44.90
N GLU A 561 13.78 39.77 -45.10
CA GLU A 561 13.00 38.71 -44.49
C GLU A 561 13.07 37.39 -45.30
N ASN A 562 13.30 37.47 -46.61
CA ASN A 562 13.24 36.31 -47.51
C ASN A 562 14.54 35.53 -47.51
N TRP A 563 14.44 34.23 -47.22
CA TRP A 563 15.53 33.27 -47.32
C TRP A 563 15.59 32.64 -48.71
N THR A 564 16.77 32.49 -49.22
CA THR A 564 17.04 31.74 -50.46
C THR A 564 17.66 30.41 -50.09
N ALA A 565 17.10 29.31 -50.62
CA ALA A 565 17.55 27.96 -50.30
C ALA A 565 18.36 27.36 -51.46
N VAL A 566 19.48 26.72 -51.13
CA VAL A 566 20.27 25.87 -52.05
C VAL A 566 20.31 24.46 -51.48
N THR A 567 19.84 23.49 -52.25
CA THR A 567 19.82 22.07 -51.87
C THR A 567 20.91 21.30 -52.58
N VAL A 568 21.65 20.50 -51.83
CA VAL A 568 22.68 19.60 -52.36
C VAL A 568 22.21 18.17 -52.09
N ASN A 569 21.78 17.49 -53.15
CA ASN A 569 21.22 16.14 -53.08
C ASN A 569 22.27 15.03 -52.98
N ASN A 570 23.43 15.34 -52.48
CA ASN A 570 24.48 14.39 -52.19
C ASN A 570 25.04 14.61 -50.78
N LYS A 571 25.78 13.66 -50.27
CA LYS A 571 26.40 13.73 -48.93
C LYS A 571 27.69 14.56 -48.89
N GLN A 572 27.94 15.43 -49.92
CA GLN A 572 29.09 16.30 -49.91
C GLN A 572 28.98 17.36 -48.81
N GLU A 573 30.03 17.46 -48.01
CA GLU A 573 30.11 18.38 -46.88
C GLU A 573 30.52 19.79 -47.29
N THR A 574 30.91 19.99 -48.56
CA THR A 574 31.29 21.31 -49.10
C THR A 574 30.48 21.66 -50.34
N PHE A 575 30.04 22.87 -50.45
CA PHE A 575 29.42 23.40 -51.66
C PHE A 575 29.62 24.91 -51.76
N THR A 576 29.46 25.45 -52.98
CA THR A 576 29.67 26.87 -53.28
C THR A 576 28.31 27.53 -53.55
N VAL A 577 27.98 28.56 -52.78
CA VAL A 577 26.88 29.47 -53.08
C VAL A 577 27.40 30.52 -54.05
N THR A 578 26.76 30.65 -55.21
CA THR A 578 27.11 31.62 -56.26
C THR A 578 26.01 32.65 -56.45
N GLY A 579 26.32 33.75 -57.18
CA GLY A 579 25.36 34.81 -57.46
C GLY A 579 25.16 35.80 -56.32
N LEU A 580 26.09 35.84 -55.37
CA LEU A 580 26.08 36.81 -54.27
C LEU A 580 26.53 38.19 -54.78
N ARG A 581 26.05 39.24 -54.11
CA ARG A 581 26.43 40.62 -54.42
C ARG A 581 27.66 41.02 -53.62
N ALA A 582 28.61 41.63 -54.26
CA ALA A 582 29.80 42.16 -53.61
C ALA A 582 29.42 43.28 -52.60
N ASN A 583 30.23 43.42 -51.55
CA ASN A 583 30.02 44.40 -50.46
C ASN A 583 28.64 44.30 -49.77
N THR A 584 28.06 43.11 -49.74
CA THR A 584 26.76 42.86 -49.14
C THR A 584 26.94 41.82 -48.05
N GLU A 585 26.35 42.12 -46.87
CA GLU A 585 26.38 41.21 -45.71
C GLU A 585 25.27 40.15 -45.84
N TYR A 586 25.64 38.90 -45.71
CA TYR A 586 24.74 37.77 -45.79
C TYR A 586 24.70 36.99 -44.46
N GLN A 587 23.55 36.44 -44.15
CA GLN A 587 23.36 35.47 -43.08
C GLN A 587 23.11 34.10 -43.71
N PHE A 588 23.85 33.07 -43.21
CA PHE A 588 23.70 31.67 -43.59
C PHE A 588 23.17 30.84 -42.46
#